data_e1e2a33003a92fa8c8db8d7a7ee2097e
#
_entry.id   e1e2a33003a92fa8c8db8d7a7ee2097e
#
_cell.length_a   1.000
_cell.length_b   1.000
_cell.length_c   1.000
_cell.angle_alpha   90.00
_cell.angle_beta   90.00
_cell.angle_gamma   90.00
#
_symmetry.space_group_name_H-M   'P 1'
#
loop_
_entity.id
_entity.type
_entity.pdbx_description
1 polymer ?
#
loop_
_entity_poly.entity_id
_entity_poly.type
_entity_poly.pdbx_seq_one_letter_code
_entity_poly.pdbx_strand_id
1 'polypeptide(L)'
;MAKTIVQINYKFNSSRAEHTALVTPMAEYIAAVPGLVWKVWLMNESDQEAGGIYLFESGEEAQAFVGSEAVKGFAAHPSLSAFSVKMFEAVESLSKITRGPLMVAEKV
;
A
#
# COMPACT_ATOMS: atom_id res chain seq x y z
N MET A 1 11.32 -7.88 15.36
CA MET A 1 9.99 -7.64 14.82
C MET A 1 10.00 -7.94 13.33
N ALA A 2 9.03 -8.68 12.89
CA ALA A 2 8.94 -9.02 11.49
C ALA A 2 8.42 -7.84 10.69
N LYS A 3 8.96 -7.63 9.52
CA LYS A 3 8.40 -6.67 8.60
C LYS A 3 7.04 -7.14 8.13
N THR A 4 6.15 -6.21 7.88
CA THR A 4 4.75 -6.52 7.61
C THR A 4 4.34 -5.95 6.26
N ILE A 5 3.66 -6.78 5.48
CA ILE A 5 3.09 -6.38 4.20
C ILE A 5 1.63 -6.01 4.45
N VAL A 6 1.21 -4.87 3.92
CA VAL A 6 -0.20 -4.50 3.84
C VAL A 6 -0.58 -4.51 2.37
N GLN A 7 -1.66 -5.21 2.04
CA GLN A 7 -2.19 -5.19 0.68
C GLN A 7 -3.58 -4.61 0.71
N ILE A 8 -3.77 -3.54 -0.05
CA ILE A 8 -5.07 -2.88 -0.17
C ILE A 8 -5.48 -2.93 -1.63
N ASN A 9 -6.67 -3.45 -1.87
CA ASN A 9 -7.26 -3.48 -3.20
C ASN A 9 -8.65 -2.87 -3.14
N TYR A 10 -9.07 -2.24 -4.23
CA TYR A 10 -10.40 -1.64 -4.31
C TYR A 10 -10.80 -1.51 -5.77
N LYS A 11 -12.10 -1.26 -5.99
CA LYS A 11 -12.62 -0.99 -7.33
C LYS A 11 -12.80 0.51 -7.49
N PHE A 12 -12.61 0.99 -8.72
CA PHE A 12 -12.86 2.39 -9.02
C PHE A 12 -13.82 2.47 -10.21
N ASN A 13 -14.68 3.51 -10.21
CA ASN A 13 -15.70 3.65 -11.25
C ASN A 13 -15.44 4.86 -12.15
N SER A 14 -14.21 5.34 -12.15
CA SER A 14 -13.78 6.44 -13.00
C SER A 14 -12.84 5.90 -14.09
N SER A 15 -12.34 6.79 -14.95
CA SER A 15 -11.32 6.39 -15.91
C SER A 15 -9.99 6.20 -15.20
N ARG A 16 -9.07 5.52 -15.87
CA ARG A 16 -7.73 5.37 -15.32
C ARG A 16 -7.07 6.72 -15.08
N ALA A 17 -7.26 7.66 -16.02
CA ALA A 17 -6.66 8.99 -15.86
C ALA A 17 -7.23 9.72 -14.67
N GLU A 18 -8.54 9.59 -14.44
CA GLU A 18 -9.16 10.21 -13.27
C GLU A 18 -8.68 9.58 -11.98
N HIS A 19 -8.55 8.25 -11.96
CA HIS A 19 -8.03 7.57 -10.80
C HIS A 19 -6.59 7.98 -10.51
N THR A 20 -5.76 8.07 -11.54
CA THR A 20 -4.38 8.51 -11.38
C THR A 20 -4.32 9.91 -10.80
N ALA A 21 -5.18 10.81 -11.30
CA ALA A 21 -5.23 12.17 -10.78
C ALA A 21 -5.65 12.20 -9.31
N LEU A 22 -6.54 11.28 -8.92
CA LEU A 22 -6.99 11.20 -7.53
C LEU A 22 -5.86 10.79 -6.60
N VAL A 23 -5.04 9.80 -6.99
CA VAL A 23 -4.05 9.23 -6.07
C VAL A 23 -2.68 9.89 -6.17
N THR A 24 -2.38 10.59 -7.26
CA THR A 24 -1.05 11.19 -7.43
C THR A 24 -0.65 12.10 -6.26
N PRO A 25 -1.52 13.01 -5.78
CA PRO A 25 -1.10 13.85 -4.66
C PRO A 25 -0.90 13.09 -3.35
N MET A 26 -1.37 11.84 -3.27
CA MET A 26 -1.19 11.05 -2.06
C MET A 26 0.18 10.40 -2.00
N ALA A 27 0.91 10.34 -3.11
CA ALA A 27 2.17 9.59 -3.15
C ALA A 27 3.19 10.15 -2.15
N GLU A 28 3.35 11.47 -2.11
CA GLU A 28 4.31 12.06 -1.19
C GLU A 28 3.87 11.92 0.26
N TYR A 29 2.55 12.04 0.51
CA TYR A 29 2.05 11.83 1.85
C TYR A 29 2.36 10.40 2.31
N ILE A 30 2.09 9.42 1.45
CA ILE A 30 2.32 8.02 1.80
C ILE A 30 3.81 7.75 1.99
N ALA A 31 4.66 8.37 1.16
CA ALA A 31 6.10 8.20 1.28
C ALA A 31 6.62 8.64 2.65
N ALA A 32 5.92 9.54 3.31
CA ALA A 32 6.32 10.06 4.62
C ALA A 32 5.67 9.31 5.79
N VAL A 33 4.88 8.27 5.53
CA VAL A 33 4.22 7.54 6.60
C VAL A 33 5.26 6.83 7.46
N PRO A 34 5.18 6.96 8.79
CA PRO A 34 6.18 6.33 9.67
C PRO A 34 6.23 4.84 9.48
N GLY A 35 7.44 4.32 9.34
CA GLY A 35 7.66 2.89 9.21
C GLY A 35 7.51 2.34 7.81
N LEU A 36 7.06 3.14 6.85
CA LEU A 36 6.94 2.66 5.48
C LEU A 36 8.32 2.48 4.85
N VAL A 37 8.60 1.27 4.36
CA VAL A 37 9.82 0.99 3.64
C VAL A 37 9.64 1.32 2.17
N TRP A 38 8.55 0.83 1.58
CA TRP A 38 8.20 1.15 0.19
C TRP A 38 6.74 0.79 -0.05
N LYS A 39 6.22 1.33 -1.14
CA LYS A 39 4.90 0.98 -1.64
C LYS A 39 4.98 0.77 -3.14
N VAL A 40 4.33 -0.27 -3.62
CA VAL A 40 4.13 -0.49 -5.05
C VAL A 40 2.65 -0.26 -5.34
N TRP A 41 2.37 0.60 -6.30
CA TRP A 41 1.00 0.90 -6.72
C TRP A 41 0.54 -0.12 -7.74
N LEU A 42 -0.70 -0.57 -7.61
CA LEU A 42 -1.25 -1.63 -8.45
C LEU A 42 -2.37 -1.10 -9.33
N MET A 43 -2.42 -1.57 -10.57
CA MET A 43 -3.46 -1.16 -11.51
C MET A 43 -3.84 -2.35 -12.38
N ASN A 44 -5.14 -2.65 -12.42
CA ASN A 44 -5.73 -3.61 -13.35
C ASN A 44 -6.88 -2.86 -14.04
N GLU A 45 -6.56 -2.22 -15.15
CA GLU A 45 -7.50 -1.29 -15.78
C GLU A 45 -8.74 -2.01 -16.30
N SER A 46 -8.57 -3.20 -16.88
CA SER A 46 -9.71 -3.92 -17.46
C SER A 46 -10.72 -4.32 -16.40
N ASP A 47 -10.27 -4.60 -15.17
CA ASP A 47 -11.16 -4.95 -14.07
C ASP A 47 -11.55 -3.74 -13.25
N GLN A 48 -11.06 -2.58 -13.58
CA GLN A 48 -11.24 -1.37 -12.78
C GLN A 48 -10.90 -1.59 -11.32
N GLU A 49 -9.79 -2.26 -11.10
CA GLU A 49 -9.28 -2.55 -9.77
C GLU A 49 -7.91 -1.95 -9.61
N ALA A 50 -7.67 -1.37 -8.44
CA ALA A 50 -6.37 -0.74 -8.15
C ALA A 50 -6.04 -1.00 -6.68
N GLY A 51 -4.89 -0.53 -6.28
CA GLY A 51 -4.49 -0.70 -4.88
C GLY A 51 -3.02 -0.50 -4.70
N GLY A 52 -2.50 -1.14 -3.67
CA GLY A 52 -1.08 -1.06 -3.39
C GLY A 52 -0.62 -2.17 -2.48
N ILE A 53 0.66 -2.44 -2.56
CA ILE A 53 1.35 -3.33 -1.65
C ILE A 53 2.36 -2.49 -0.90
N TYR A 54 2.28 -2.50 0.43
CA TYR A 54 3.10 -1.67 1.30
C TYR A 54 3.98 -2.57 2.15
N LEU A 55 5.24 -2.20 2.30
CA LEU A 55 6.11 -2.88 3.27
C LEU A 55 6.36 -1.93 4.44
N PHE A 56 6.06 -2.41 5.64
CA PHE A 56 6.30 -1.65 6.88
C PHE A 56 7.37 -2.34 7.72
N GLU A 57 8.09 -1.54 8.51
CA GLU A 57 9.12 -2.07 9.40
C GLU A 57 8.53 -2.98 10.48
N SER A 58 7.29 -2.76 10.89
CA SER A 58 6.67 -3.54 11.95
C SER A 58 5.17 -3.60 11.76
N GLY A 59 4.54 -4.57 12.45
CA GLY A 59 3.09 -4.71 12.43
C GLY A 59 2.39 -3.54 13.10
N GLU A 60 3.01 -2.95 14.13
CA GLU A 60 2.42 -1.80 14.80
C GLU A 60 2.27 -0.62 13.88
N GLU A 61 3.31 -0.35 13.11
CA GLU A 61 3.26 0.78 12.16
C GLU A 61 2.29 0.50 11.03
N ALA A 62 2.23 -0.75 10.58
CA ALA A 62 1.27 -1.15 9.56
C ALA A 62 -0.16 -0.93 10.06
N GLN A 63 -0.45 -1.35 11.29
CA GLN A 63 -1.79 -1.17 11.85
C GLN A 63 -2.14 0.30 12.03
N ALA A 64 -1.18 1.11 12.46
CA ALA A 64 -1.41 2.54 12.62
C ALA A 64 -1.79 3.17 11.28
N PHE A 65 -1.13 2.75 10.20
CA PHE A 65 -1.46 3.27 8.87
C PHE A 65 -2.86 2.84 8.45
N VAL A 66 -3.18 1.54 8.59
CA VAL A 66 -4.47 1.02 8.16
C VAL A 66 -5.61 1.69 8.91
N GLY A 67 -5.42 2.00 10.19
CA GLY A 67 -6.45 2.67 10.99
C GLY A 67 -6.43 4.18 10.92
N SER A 68 -5.59 4.77 10.06
CA SER A 68 -5.44 6.22 10.02
C SER A 68 -6.63 6.91 9.37
N GLU A 69 -6.79 8.19 9.68
CA GLU A 69 -7.84 8.99 9.07
C GLU A 69 -7.66 9.11 7.56
N ALA A 70 -6.41 9.10 7.09
CA ALA A 70 -6.15 9.19 5.67
C ALA A 70 -6.71 7.98 4.93
N VAL A 71 -6.51 6.78 5.48
CA VAL A 71 -7.04 5.57 4.86
C VAL A 71 -8.57 5.56 4.93
N LYS A 72 -9.13 5.95 6.07
CA LYS A 72 -10.59 6.01 6.22
C LYS A 72 -11.21 6.99 5.24
N GLY A 73 -10.59 8.15 5.08
CA GLY A 73 -11.09 9.15 4.14
C GLY A 73 -11.02 8.67 2.71
N PHE A 74 -9.94 8.00 2.36
CA PHE A 74 -9.81 7.46 1.01
C PHE A 74 -10.86 6.39 0.75
N ALA A 75 -11.10 5.53 1.73
CA ALA A 75 -12.10 4.46 1.59
C ALA A 75 -13.52 5.00 1.46
N ALA A 76 -13.75 6.22 1.93
CA ALA A 76 -15.08 6.84 1.84
C ALA A 76 -15.29 7.59 0.53
N HIS A 77 -14.32 7.63 -0.36
CA HIS A 77 -14.45 8.39 -1.61
C HIS A 77 -15.53 7.76 -2.49
N PRO A 78 -16.42 8.58 -3.07
CA PRO A 78 -17.57 8.03 -3.81
C PRO A 78 -17.20 7.27 -5.07
N SER A 79 -16.02 7.49 -5.66
CA SER A 79 -15.63 6.75 -6.85
C SER A 79 -14.96 5.41 -6.54
N LEU A 80 -14.82 5.06 -5.26
CA LEU A 80 -14.11 3.86 -4.83
C LEU A 80 -15.05 2.94 -4.06
N SER A 81 -14.82 1.62 -4.18
CA SER A 81 -15.66 0.64 -3.50
C SER A 81 -14.92 -0.67 -3.34
N ALA A 82 -15.55 -1.60 -2.64
CA ALA A 82 -15.09 -2.99 -2.51
C ALA A 82 -13.67 -3.06 -1.96
N PHE A 83 -13.37 -2.27 -0.93
CA PHE A 83 -12.05 -2.28 -0.32
C PHE A 83 -11.75 -3.62 0.35
N SER A 84 -10.54 -4.13 0.11
CA SER A 84 -10.00 -5.30 0.78
C SER A 84 -8.66 -4.90 1.37
N VAL A 85 -8.52 -5.07 2.68
CA VAL A 85 -7.29 -4.71 3.39
C VAL A 85 -6.81 -5.95 4.12
N LYS A 86 -5.60 -6.40 3.81
CA LYS A 86 -5.02 -7.58 4.44
C LYS A 86 -3.61 -7.29 4.88
N MET A 87 -3.21 -7.92 5.98
CA MET A 87 -1.87 -7.76 6.50
C MET A 87 -1.22 -9.13 6.58
N PHE A 88 0.07 -9.17 6.23
CA PHE A 88 0.83 -10.40 6.20
C PHE A 88 2.20 -10.16 6.82
N GLU A 89 2.72 -11.15 7.50
CA GLU A 89 4.13 -11.12 7.87
C GLU A 89 4.96 -11.42 6.63
N ALA A 90 5.99 -10.61 6.38
CA ALA A 90 6.93 -10.91 5.31
C ALA A 90 7.88 -11.98 5.80
N VAL A 91 7.90 -13.13 5.12
CA VAL A 91 8.75 -14.25 5.52
C VAL A 91 10.15 -13.99 4.97
N GLU A 92 11.03 -13.45 5.81
CA GLU A 92 12.32 -12.95 5.35
C GLU A 92 13.21 -14.04 4.79
N SER A 93 13.26 -15.20 5.44
CA SER A 93 14.18 -16.26 5.01
C SER A 93 13.89 -16.71 3.59
N LEU A 94 12.63 -16.85 3.23
CA LEU A 94 12.25 -17.28 1.89
C LEU A 94 12.30 -16.12 0.90
N SER A 95 11.86 -14.96 1.33
CA SER A 95 11.83 -13.78 0.45
C SER A 95 13.25 -13.40 0.02
N LYS A 96 14.21 -13.57 0.90
CA LYS A 96 15.60 -13.26 0.58
C LYS A 96 16.11 -14.14 -0.56
N ILE A 97 15.74 -15.42 -0.56
CA ILE A 97 16.14 -16.35 -1.62
C ILE A 97 15.59 -15.90 -2.97
N THR A 98 14.37 -15.41 -2.96
CA THR A 98 13.70 -14.96 -4.19
C THR A 98 13.92 -13.49 -4.46
N ARG A 99 14.81 -12.85 -3.73
CA ARG A 99 15.20 -11.45 -3.96
C ARG A 99 14.09 -10.46 -3.63
N GLY A 100 13.23 -10.80 -2.67
CA GLY A 100 12.22 -9.87 -2.19
C GLY A 100 12.89 -8.68 -1.49
N PRO A 101 12.52 -7.45 -1.82
CA PRO A 101 13.25 -6.27 -1.33
C PRO A 101 12.78 -5.87 0.08
N LEU A 102 13.12 -6.68 1.06
CA LEU A 102 12.69 -6.42 2.44
C LEU A 102 13.61 -5.49 3.20
N MET A 103 14.79 -5.16 2.64
CA MET A 103 15.74 -4.28 3.29
C MET A 103 15.76 -2.94 2.59
N VAL A 104 15.83 -1.87 3.39
CA VAL A 104 16.09 -0.55 2.84
C VAL A 104 17.52 -0.55 2.33
N ALA A 105 17.77 0.08 1.18
CA ALA A 105 19.11 0.20 0.67
C ALA A 105 20.00 0.90 1.69
N GLU A 106 21.18 0.32 1.92
CA GLU A 106 22.13 0.90 2.84
C GLU A 106 22.62 2.23 2.32
N LYS A 107 22.70 3.18 3.23
CA LYS A 107 23.34 4.44 2.90
C LYS A 107 24.80 4.38 3.27
N VAL A 108 25.62 4.59 2.31
CA VAL A 108 27.05 4.53 2.53
C VAL A 108 27.68 5.89 2.46
#